data_ec563fb6ef6c17e865d14176550d6325
#
_entry.id   ec563fb6ef6c17e865d14176550d6325
#
_cell.length_a   1.000
_cell.length_b   1.000
_cell.length_c   1.000
_cell.angle_alpha   90.00
_cell.angle_beta   90.00
_cell.angle_gamma   90.00
#
_symmetry.space_group_name_H-M   'P 1'
#
loop_
_entity.id
_entity.type
_entity.pdbx_description
1 polymer ?
#
loop_
_entity_poly.entity_id
_entity_poly.type
_entity_poly.pdbx_seq_one_letter_code
_entity_poly.pdbx_strand_id
1 'polypeptide(L)'
;MSELKKIAIGGELRPVHFGFAALSQWCELSGLGLQDLGNIGENLSLSNAISLIYCGLKHGSRKSKIDFNHTMDDVADWIDDEGMGIFNEVMEIFTESMGKMSPAEKKKKNKGK
;
A
#
# COMPACT_ATOMS: atom_id res chain seq x y z
N MET A 1 -2.35 -11.12 -17.57
CA MET A 1 -2.76 -10.26 -16.69
C MET A 1 -2.40 -10.61 -15.29
N SER A 2 -1.93 -9.72 -14.60
CA SER A 2 -1.49 -10.04 -13.29
C SER A 2 -2.58 -9.88 -12.28
N GLU A 3 -2.54 -10.70 -11.28
CA GLU A 3 -3.48 -10.60 -10.21
C GLU A 3 -2.93 -9.69 -9.16
N LEU A 4 -3.82 -9.06 -8.43
CA LEU A 4 -3.40 -8.23 -7.34
C LEU A 4 -2.97 -9.10 -6.17
N LYS A 5 -2.03 -8.59 -5.40
CA LYS A 5 -1.61 -9.28 -4.20
C LYS A 5 -2.73 -9.19 -3.18
N LYS A 6 -2.81 -10.16 -2.31
CA LYS A 6 -3.84 -10.18 -1.28
C LYS A 6 -3.21 -10.42 0.08
N ILE A 7 -3.84 -9.87 1.10
CA ILE A 7 -3.38 -10.10 2.47
C ILE A 7 -4.58 -10.57 3.28
N ALA A 8 -4.30 -11.33 4.31
CA ALA A 8 -5.33 -11.82 5.21
C ALA A 8 -5.53 -10.77 6.30
N ILE A 9 -6.62 -10.05 6.21
CA ILE A 9 -6.91 -9.00 7.18
C ILE A 9 -8.41 -8.80 7.24
N GLY A 10 -8.92 -8.49 8.41
CA GLY A 10 -10.36 -8.28 8.56
C GLY A 10 -11.17 -9.53 8.34
N GLY A 11 -10.59 -10.68 8.66
CA GLY A 11 -11.30 -11.94 8.58
C GLY A 11 -11.34 -12.61 7.21
N GLU A 12 -10.66 -12.06 6.24
CA GLU A 12 -10.65 -12.67 4.90
C GLU A 12 -9.47 -12.14 4.07
N LEU A 13 -9.23 -12.78 2.95
CA LEU A 13 -8.18 -12.32 2.05
C LEU A 13 -8.71 -11.13 1.28
N ARG A 14 -7.97 -10.04 1.28
CA ARG A 14 -8.40 -8.82 0.61
C ARG A 14 -7.34 -8.35 -0.36
N PRO A 15 -7.72 -7.88 -1.54
CA PRO A 15 -6.74 -7.41 -2.52
C PRO A 15 -6.14 -6.06 -2.11
N VAL A 16 -4.87 -5.89 -2.44
CA VAL A 16 -4.14 -4.67 -2.11
C VAL A 16 -3.50 -4.16 -3.38
N HIS A 17 -3.60 -2.88 -3.63
CA HIS A 17 -3.00 -2.29 -4.82
C HIS A 17 -2.48 -0.90 -4.51
N PHE A 18 -1.21 -0.67 -4.81
CA PHE A 18 -0.58 0.63 -4.63
C PHE A 18 -0.24 1.23 -5.98
N GLY A 19 -1.25 1.73 -6.68
CA GLY A 19 -1.03 2.45 -7.91
C GLY A 19 -1.04 3.94 -7.61
N PHE A 20 -1.01 4.76 -8.64
CA PHE A 20 -0.94 6.20 -8.42
C PHE A 20 -2.16 6.77 -7.72
N ALA A 21 -3.34 6.21 -7.94
CA ALA A 21 -4.52 6.69 -7.24
C ALA A 21 -4.42 6.44 -5.75
N ALA A 22 -3.94 5.26 -5.37
CA ALA A 22 -3.77 4.93 -3.97
C ALA A 22 -2.72 5.83 -3.33
N LEU A 23 -1.61 6.03 -4.03
CA LEU A 23 -0.53 6.85 -3.51
C LEU A 23 -0.96 8.32 -3.39
N SER A 24 -1.73 8.80 -4.35
CA SER A 24 -2.23 10.15 -4.32
C SER A 24 -3.11 10.36 -3.08
N GLN A 25 -3.99 9.43 -2.84
CA GLN A 25 -4.86 9.51 -1.67
C GLN A 25 -4.04 9.43 -0.39
N TRP A 26 -3.06 8.54 -0.37
CA TRP A 26 -2.24 8.39 0.82
C TRP A 26 -1.44 9.66 1.12
N CYS A 27 -0.93 10.32 0.10
CA CYS A 27 -0.21 11.57 0.29
C CYS A 27 -1.13 12.62 0.90
N GLU A 28 -2.38 12.64 0.48
CA GLU A 28 -3.33 13.58 1.04
C GLU A 28 -3.62 13.28 2.51
N LEU A 29 -3.78 12.02 2.83
CA LEU A 29 -4.09 11.62 4.19
C LEU A 29 -2.92 11.78 5.13
N SER A 30 -1.72 11.50 4.66
CA SER A 30 -0.54 11.52 5.51
C SER A 30 0.16 12.86 5.56
N GLY A 31 -0.09 13.71 4.59
CA GLY A 31 0.61 14.98 4.51
C GLY A 31 1.99 14.87 3.91
N LEU A 32 2.37 13.70 3.44
CA LEU A 32 3.68 13.51 2.83
C LEU A 32 3.60 13.78 1.34
N GLY A 33 4.73 14.11 0.75
CA GLY A 33 4.77 14.42 -0.66
C GLY A 33 5.39 13.30 -1.47
N LEU A 34 5.41 13.50 -2.76
CA LEU A 34 5.95 12.52 -3.68
C LEU A 34 7.39 12.16 -3.34
N GLN A 35 8.18 13.14 -2.97
CA GLN A 35 9.58 12.89 -2.67
C GLN A 35 9.77 12.04 -1.42
N ASP A 36 8.77 11.97 -0.57
CA ASP A 36 8.89 11.20 0.66
C ASP A 36 8.66 9.71 0.43
N LEU A 37 8.12 9.35 -0.71
CA LEU A 37 7.80 7.95 -0.97
C LEU A 37 9.03 7.06 -1.02
N GLY A 38 10.16 7.61 -1.38
CA GLY A 38 11.38 6.83 -1.42
C GLY A 38 11.95 6.49 -0.07
N ASN A 39 11.57 7.26 0.95
CA ASN A 39 12.10 7.05 2.29
C ASN A 39 11.04 6.65 3.28
N ILE A 40 9.98 6.09 2.79
CA ILE A 40 8.82 5.83 3.62
C ILE A 40 9.11 4.94 4.81
N GLY A 41 9.98 3.98 4.63
CA GLY A 41 10.28 3.04 5.71
C GLY A 41 11.00 3.67 6.89
N GLU A 42 11.62 4.80 6.68
CA GLU A 42 12.37 5.46 7.74
C GLU A 42 11.56 6.45 8.53
N ASN A 43 10.51 6.98 7.94
CA ASN A 43 9.74 8.03 8.57
C ASN A 43 8.26 7.72 8.70
N LEU A 44 7.94 6.46 8.76
CA LEU A 44 6.55 6.07 8.76
C LEU A 44 5.99 6.05 10.18
N SER A 45 5.14 6.99 10.50
CA SER A 45 4.49 6.99 11.80
C SER A 45 3.41 5.89 11.78
N LEU A 46 2.95 5.50 12.94
CA LEU A 46 1.92 4.48 13.02
C LEU A 46 0.66 4.93 12.30
N SER A 47 0.28 6.17 12.50
CA SER A 47 -0.90 6.71 11.84
C SER A 47 -0.77 6.63 10.33
N ASN A 48 0.41 6.98 9.82
CA ASN A 48 0.63 6.95 8.38
C ASN A 48 0.69 5.53 7.85
N ALA A 49 1.18 4.59 8.67
CA ALA A 49 1.21 3.20 8.25
C ALA A 49 -0.22 2.65 8.14
N ILE A 50 -1.08 3.00 9.07
CA ILE A 50 -2.47 2.56 9.02
C ILE A 50 -3.16 3.14 7.79
N SER A 51 -2.94 4.41 7.50
CA SER A 51 -3.56 5.01 6.34
C SER A 51 -3.03 4.44 5.03
N LEU A 52 -1.76 4.00 5.02
CA LEU A 52 -1.20 3.37 3.84
C LEU A 52 -1.92 2.04 3.57
N ILE A 53 -2.13 1.25 4.62
CA ILE A 53 -2.83 -0.01 4.48
C ILE A 53 -4.27 0.23 4.01
N TYR A 54 -4.91 1.23 4.60
CA TYR A 54 -6.27 1.59 4.21
C TYR A 54 -6.34 1.92 2.70
N CYS A 55 -5.42 2.73 2.21
CA CYS A 55 -5.42 3.12 0.81
C CYS A 55 -5.16 1.91 -0.09
N GLY A 56 -4.24 1.04 0.31
CA GLY A 56 -3.97 -0.16 -0.47
C GLY A 56 -5.18 -1.06 -0.57
N LEU A 57 -5.89 -1.25 0.55
CA LEU A 57 -7.07 -2.10 0.57
C LEU A 57 -8.21 -1.48 -0.22
N LYS A 58 -8.41 -0.19 -0.05
CA LYS A 58 -9.49 0.50 -0.75
C LYS A 58 -9.30 0.41 -2.26
N HIS A 59 -8.10 0.70 -2.72
CA HIS A 59 -7.85 0.72 -4.15
C HIS A 59 -7.68 -0.68 -4.75
N GLY A 60 -7.25 -1.64 -3.92
CA GLY A 60 -7.24 -3.03 -4.36
C GLY A 60 -8.65 -3.53 -4.58
N SER A 61 -9.55 -3.18 -3.67
CA SER A 61 -10.95 -3.57 -3.81
C SER A 61 -11.56 -2.92 -5.04
N ARG A 62 -11.27 -1.63 -5.23
CA ARG A 62 -11.79 -0.89 -6.38
C ARG A 62 -11.35 -1.55 -7.68
N LYS A 63 -10.08 -1.93 -7.76
CA LYS A 63 -9.58 -2.56 -8.97
C LYS A 63 -10.19 -3.93 -9.20
N SER A 64 -10.56 -4.60 -8.13
CA SER A 64 -11.16 -5.92 -8.22
C SER A 64 -12.67 -5.87 -8.28
N LYS A 65 -13.23 -4.65 -8.31
CA LYS A 65 -14.67 -4.44 -8.39
C LYS A 65 -15.41 -5.03 -7.21
N ILE A 66 -14.81 -4.88 -6.04
CA ILE A 66 -15.40 -5.31 -4.79
C ILE A 66 -15.70 -4.05 -3.98
N ASP A 67 -16.86 -4.01 -3.36
CA ASP A 67 -17.22 -2.86 -2.54
C ASP A 67 -16.31 -2.79 -1.32
N PHE A 68 -15.93 -1.59 -0.95
CA PHE A 68 -15.11 -1.39 0.23
C PHE A 68 -15.74 -0.27 1.05
N ASN A 69 -16.57 -0.65 2.01
CA ASN A 69 -17.29 0.31 2.82
C ASN A 69 -16.75 0.42 4.22
N HIS A 70 -15.46 0.29 4.35
CA HIS A 70 -14.81 0.29 5.65
C HIS A 70 -14.07 1.59 5.89
N THR A 71 -13.87 1.95 7.15
CA THR A 71 -13.21 3.19 7.49
C THR A 71 -11.79 2.92 7.94
N MET A 72 -11.04 3.99 8.20
CA MET A 72 -9.70 3.82 8.74
C MET A 72 -9.74 3.18 10.11
N ASP A 73 -10.78 3.47 10.90
CA ASP A 73 -10.91 2.85 12.21
C ASP A 73 -11.12 1.35 12.07
N ASP A 74 -11.88 0.94 11.07
CA ASP A 74 -12.08 -0.49 10.82
C ASP A 74 -10.76 -1.16 10.53
N VAL A 75 -9.94 -0.52 9.69
CA VAL A 75 -8.65 -1.07 9.32
C VAL A 75 -7.73 -1.14 10.54
N ALA A 76 -7.75 -0.11 11.37
CA ALA A 76 -6.95 -0.11 12.58
C ALA A 76 -7.33 -1.27 13.50
N ASP A 77 -8.64 -1.53 13.62
CA ASP A 77 -9.10 -2.64 14.43
C ASP A 77 -8.63 -3.98 13.87
N TRP A 78 -8.64 -4.11 12.57
CA TRP A 78 -8.18 -5.34 11.94
C TRP A 78 -6.70 -5.55 12.19
N ILE A 79 -5.92 -4.46 12.19
CA ILE A 79 -4.49 -4.55 12.45
C ILE A 79 -4.26 -4.99 13.90
N ASP A 80 -5.11 -4.54 14.82
CA ASP A 80 -5.01 -4.99 16.20
C ASP A 80 -5.13 -6.51 16.26
N ASP A 81 -6.02 -7.08 15.47
CA ASP A 81 -6.23 -8.52 15.48
C ASP A 81 -5.09 -9.27 14.82
N GLU A 82 -4.50 -8.71 13.77
CA GLU A 82 -3.45 -9.40 13.04
C GLU A 82 -2.06 -9.24 13.65
N GLY A 83 -1.87 -8.16 14.37
CA GLY A 83 -0.57 -7.90 14.95
C GLY A 83 0.38 -7.19 14.01
N MET A 84 1.57 -6.91 14.50
CA MET A 84 2.54 -6.09 13.77
C MET A 84 3.06 -6.72 12.47
N GLY A 85 2.95 -8.01 12.36
CA GLY A 85 3.43 -8.67 11.14
C GLY A 85 2.75 -8.21 9.87
N ILE A 86 1.51 -7.71 9.99
CA ILE A 86 0.78 -7.27 8.82
C ILE A 86 1.48 -6.07 8.16
N PHE A 87 2.17 -5.25 8.96
CA PHE A 87 2.87 -4.11 8.40
C PHE A 87 4.00 -4.57 7.47
N ASN A 88 4.69 -5.64 7.84
CA ASN A 88 5.77 -6.15 7.00
C ASN A 88 5.23 -6.68 5.68
N GLU A 89 4.10 -7.36 5.70
CA GLU A 89 3.50 -7.88 4.48
C GLU A 89 3.11 -6.75 3.54
N VAL A 90 2.48 -5.73 4.10
CA VAL A 90 2.03 -4.61 3.29
C VAL A 90 3.22 -3.84 2.73
N MET A 91 4.26 -3.67 3.55
CA MET A 91 5.43 -2.93 3.09
C MET A 91 6.16 -3.66 1.97
N GLU A 92 6.13 -4.98 1.97
CA GLU A 92 6.72 -5.72 0.88
C GLU A 92 5.97 -5.46 -0.41
N ILE A 93 4.64 -5.47 -0.34
CA ILE A 93 3.82 -5.20 -1.52
C ILE A 93 4.04 -3.78 -1.99
N PHE A 94 4.11 -2.84 -1.05
CA PHE A 94 4.32 -1.44 -1.38
C PHE A 94 5.67 -1.26 -2.09
N THR A 95 6.71 -1.86 -1.55
CA THR A 95 8.05 -1.74 -2.11
C THR A 95 8.10 -2.33 -3.53
N GLU A 96 7.47 -3.46 -3.74
CA GLU A 96 7.42 -4.04 -5.06
C GLU A 96 6.71 -3.12 -6.03
N SER A 97 5.61 -2.51 -5.59
CA SER A 97 4.85 -1.62 -6.44
C SER A 97 5.67 -0.40 -6.81
N MET A 98 6.40 0.14 -5.83
CA MET A 98 7.22 1.31 -6.10
C MET A 98 8.33 0.99 -7.08
N GLY A 99 8.90 -0.19 -6.99
CA GLY A 99 9.94 -0.60 -7.92
C GLY A 99 9.42 -0.66 -9.33
N LYS A 100 8.22 -1.16 -9.50
CA LYS A 100 7.64 -1.27 -10.82
C LYS A 100 7.32 0.09 -11.43
N MET A 101 7.00 1.06 -10.61
CA MET A 101 6.62 2.36 -11.10
C MET A 101 7.78 3.33 -11.26
N SER A 102 8.95 2.94 -10.83
CA SER A 102 10.10 3.83 -10.85
C SER A 102 10.79 3.87 -12.20
N PRO A 103 10.82 5.01 -12.87
CA PRO A 103 11.52 5.10 -14.14
C PRO A 103 13.02 4.90 -13.99
N ALA A 104 13.56 5.34 -12.88
CA ALA A 104 14.98 5.18 -12.65
C ALA A 104 15.36 3.73 -12.60
N GLU A 105 14.52 2.93 -12.00
CA GLU A 105 14.73 1.52 -11.91
C GLU A 105 14.77 0.91 -13.31
N LYS A 106 13.83 1.27 -14.12
CA LYS A 106 13.79 0.77 -15.46
C LYS A 106 14.99 1.20 -16.25
N LYS A 107 15.39 2.42 -16.14
CA LYS A 107 16.51 2.90 -16.79
C LYS A 107 17.74 2.15 -16.42
N LYS A 108 17.96 1.88 -15.18
CA LYS A 108 19.06 1.13 -14.74
C LYS A 108 19.09 -0.21 -15.38
N LYS A 109 18.00 -0.87 -15.46
CA LYS A 109 17.94 -2.14 -16.07
C LYS A 109 18.33 -2.07 -17.51
N ASN A 110 17.87 -1.09 -18.18
CA ASN A 110 18.19 -0.96 -19.58
C ASN A 110 19.62 -0.72 -19.80
N LYS A 111 20.24 0.02 -18.92
CA LYS A 111 21.60 0.28 -19.09
C LYS A 111 22.41 -0.82 -18.66
N GLY A 112 21.90 -1.59 -17.81
CA GLY A 112 22.60 -2.70 -17.31
C GLY A 112 23.33 -3.40 -18.34
N LYS A 113 23.21 -2.98 -19.48
CA LYS A 113 23.89 -3.59 -20.51
C LYS A 113 25.26 -3.50 -20.35
#